data_68bd9ed029c78ff03335974e377cdbf6
#
_entry.id   68bd9ed029c78ff03335974e377cdbf6
#
_cell.length_a   1.000
_cell.length_b   1.000
_cell.length_c   1.000
_cell.angle_alpha   90.00
_cell.angle_beta   90.00
_cell.angle_gamma   90.00
#
_symmetry.space_group_name_H-M   'P 1'
#
loop_
_entity.id
_entity.type
_entity.pdbx_description
1 polymer ?
#
loop_
_entity_poly.entity_id
_entity_poly.type
_entity_poly.pdbx_seq_one_letter_code
_entity_poly.pdbx_strand_id
1 'polypeptide(L)'
;MEHSRQTMLSFLARLPEQEIVRSRDQGEWSVKDVLAHCVAWEAEATRRLQLVARGQGQRIHYYDDMREADRFNANAVRKARARGFSALVREAARVRQRLIKSLRRLPPRALQDPTHRFPVVAWLPEFAWIHEQAHLKEMRAWWSAQKPVWKPGSGVKRS
;
A
#
# COMPACT_ATOMS: atom_id res chain seq x y z
N MET A 1 6.55 8.75 -6.51
CA MET A 1 6.49 7.28 -6.34
C MET A 1 7.51 6.75 -5.32
N GLU A 2 8.82 6.91 -5.54
CA GLU A 2 9.82 6.44 -4.56
C GLU A 2 9.67 7.12 -3.21
N HIS A 3 9.49 8.42 -3.20
CA HIS A 3 9.31 9.21 -1.98
C HIS A 3 8.11 8.76 -1.14
N SER A 4 6.96 8.43 -1.73
CA SER A 4 5.78 7.98 -0.97
C SER A 4 6.05 6.68 -0.21
N ARG A 5 6.67 5.70 -0.87
CA ARG A 5 7.06 4.43 -0.25
C ARG A 5 8.08 4.63 0.87
N GLN A 6 9.08 5.45 0.64
CA GLN A 6 10.09 5.75 1.65
C GLN A 6 9.48 6.41 2.88
N THR A 7 8.53 7.34 2.68
CA THR A 7 7.77 8.00 3.75
C THR A 7 6.92 6.99 4.53
N MET A 8 6.25 6.07 3.85
CA MET A 8 5.49 4.99 4.47
C MET A 8 6.40 4.10 5.34
N LEU A 9 7.49 3.58 4.77
CA LEU A 9 8.40 2.69 5.49
C LEU A 9 9.11 3.40 6.66
N SER A 10 9.46 4.67 6.51
CA SER A 10 10.03 5.47 7.60
C SER A 10 9.04 5.70 8.76
N PHE A 11 7.75 5.82 8.46
CA PHE A 11 6.71 5.86 9.50
C PHE A 11 6.61 4.53 10.22
N LEU A 12 6.52 3.43 9.48
CA LEU A 12 6.39 2.08 10.02
C LEU A 12 7.57 1.69 10.91
N ALA A 13 8.79 2.08 10.55
CA ALA A 13 9.99 1.81 11.32
C ALA A 13 10.03 2.49 12.71
N ARG A 14 9.14 3.45 12.98
CA ARG A 14 9.03 4.14 14.28
C ARG A 14 7.98 3.51 15.20
N LEU A 15 7.19 2.58 14.69
CA LEU A 15 6.15 1.92 15.46
C LEU A 15 6.73 0.74 16.22
N PRO A 16 6.31 0.51 17.48
CA PRO A 16 6.60 -0.74 18.18
C PRO A 16 6.04 -1.94 17.38
N GLU A 17 6.77 -3.06 17.35
CA GLU A 17 6.39 -4.23 16.57
C GLU A 17 4.99 -4.75 16.91
N GLN A 18 4.63 -4.74 18.18
CA GLN A 18 3.30 -5.13 18.67
C GLN A 18 2.18 -4.27 18.06
N GLU A 19 2.43 -2.98 17.82
CA GLU A 19 1.44 -2.06 17.25
C GLU A 19 1.29 -2.25 15.73
N ILE A 20 2.32 -2.76 15.08
CA ILE A 20 2.29 -3.06 13.64
C ILE A 20 1.32 -4.20 13.33
N VAL A 21 1.23 -5.20 14.22
CA VAL A 21 0.43 -6.42 14.01
C VAL A 21 -0.92 -6.39 14.71
N ARG A 22 -1.12 -5.47 15.66
CA ARG A 22 -2.39 -5.29 16.38
C ARG A 22 -3.43 -4.67 15.47
N SER A 23 -4.68 -5.12 15.54
CA SER A 23 -5.81 -4.42 14.92
C SER A 23 -5.90 -2.99 15.43
N ARG A 24 -6.15 -2.04 14.54
CA ARG A 24 -6.28 -0.62 14.90
C ARG A 24 -7.52 -0.36 15.73
N ASP A 25 -8.64 -1.00 15.36
CA ASP A 25 -9.90 -1.03 16.08
C ASP A 25 -10.55 -2.41 15.89
N GLN A 26 -11.68 -2.66 16.56
CA GLN A 26 -12.37 -3.95 16.46
C GLN A 26 -12.83 -4.21 15.02
N GLY A 27 -12.30 -5.28 14.43
CA GLY A 27 -12.57 -5.66 13.03
C GLY A 27 -11.78 -4.91 11.97
N GLU A 28 -10.99 -3.91 12.37
CA GLU A 28 -10.15 -3.14 11.47
C GLU A 28 -8.82 -3.84 11.13
N TRP A 29 -8.24 -3.44 10.03
CA TRP A 29 -6.93 -3.92 9.63
C TRP A 29 -5.82 -3.38 10.54
N SER A 30 -4.85 -4.23 10.83
CA SER A 30 -3.59 -3.80 11.42
C SER A 30 -2.78 -2.94 10.42
N VAL A 31 -1.78 -2.24 10.92
CA VAL A 31 -0.82 -1.51 10.08
C VAL A 31 -0.12 -2.43 9.07
N LYS A 32 0.22 -3.66 9.49
CA LYS A 32 0.75 -4.71 8.61
C LYS A 32 -0.22 -5.08 7.49
N ASP A 33 -1.51 -5.22 7.81
CA ASP A 33 -2.54 -5.56 6.83
C ASP A 33 -2.70 -4.44 5.78
N VAL A 34 -2.66 -3.17 6.20
CA VAL A 34 -2.68 -2.02 5.27
C VAL A 34 -1.47 -2.02 4.34
N LEU A 35 -0.26 -2.26 4.87
CA LEU A 35 0.91 -2.38 3.99
C LEU A 35 0.76 -3.52 2.98
N ALA A 36 0.23 -4.67 3.40
CA ALA A 36 0.00 -5.81 2.52
C ALA A 36 -1.00 -5.49 1.41
N HIS A 37 -2.06 -4.78 1.73
CA HIS A 37 -3.05 -4.28 0.80
C HIS A 37 -2.43 -3.34 -0.25
N CYS A 38 -1.66 -2.34 0.18
CA CYS A 38 -0.95 -1.44 -0.74
C CYS A 38 0.02 -2.20 -1.66
N VAL A 39 0.76 -3.17 -1.13
CA VAL A 39 1.70 -4.00 -1.91
C VAL A 39 0.98 -4.83 -2.95
N ALA A 40 -0.19 -5.37 -2.63
CA ALA A 40 -0.98 -6.19 -3.55
C ALA A 40 -1.51 -5.35 -4.74
N TRP A 41 -2.05 -4.15 -4.48
CA TRP A 41 -2.51 -3.25 -5.54
C TRP A 41 -1.37 -2.77 -6.43
N GLU A 42 -0.22 -2.53 -5.86
CA GLU A 42 0.97 -2.17 -6.63
C GLU A 42 1.51 -3.32 -7.50
N ALA A 43 1.43 -4.54 -7.00
CA ALA A 43 1.75 -5.73 -7.78
C ALA A 43 0.75 -5.91 -8.94
N GLU A 44 -0.53 -5.65 -8.70
CA GLU A 44 -1.56 -5.63 -9.74
C GLU A 44 -1.30 -4.52 -10.77
N ALA A 45 -0.95 -3.31 -10.34
CA ALA A 45 -0.54 -2.24 -11.23
C ALA A 45 0.65 -2.66 -12.13
N THR A 46 1.64 -3.34 -11.56
CA THR A 46 2.78 -3.89 -12.31
C THR A 46 2.33 -4.88 -13.38
N ARG A 47 1.40 -5.79 -13.04
CA ARG A 47 0.83 -6.76 -13.98
C ARG A 47 0.10 -6.06 -15.13
N ARG A 48 -0.69 -5.02 -14.83
CA ARG A 48 -1.38 -4.21 -15.84
C ARG A 48 -0.41 -3.51 -16.79
N LEU A 49 0.65 -2.88 -16.24
CA LEU A 49 1.70 -2.26 -17.07
C LEU A 49 2.36 -3.28 -18.03
N GLN A 50 2.53 -4.52 -17.59
CA GLN A 50 3.08 -5.58 -18.44
C GLN A 50 2.13 -5.97 -19.58
N LEU A 51 0.82 -5.95 -19.34
CA LEU A 51 -0.18 -6.15 -20.41
C LEU A 51 -0.14 -4.99 -21.41
N VAL A 52 -0.09 -3.76 -20.93
CA VAL A 52 0.05 -2.56 -21.77
C VAL A 52 1.31 -2.65 -22.64
N ALA A 53 2.46 -3.01 -22.04
CA ALA A 53 3.73 -3.14 -22.75
C ALA A 53 3.72 -4.18 -23.87
N ARG A 54 2.82 -5.18 -23.78
CA ARG A 54 2.62 -6.23 -24.79
C ARG A 54 1.51 -5.91 -25.81
N GLY A 55 0.93 -4.71 -25.77
CA GLY A 55 -0.23 -4.36 -26.59
C GLY A 55 -1.52 -5.12 -26.21
N GLN A 56 -1.60 -5.61 -24.98
CA GLN A 56 -2.71 -6.43 -24.48
C GLN A 56 -3.56 -5.66 -23.44
N GLY A 57 -3.63 -4.34 -23.53
CA GLY A 57 -4.38 -3.49 -22.61
C GLY A 57 -5.86 -3.86 -22.48
N GLN A 58 -6.48 -4.40 -23.55
CA GLN A 58 -7.86 -4.90 -23.53
C GLN A 58 -8.08 -6.10 -22.58
N ARG A 59 -7.01 -6.75 -22.13
CA ARG A 59 -7.06 -7.86 -21.18
C ARG A 59 -6.95 -7.41 -19.71
N ILE A 60 -6.87 -6.10 -19.47
CA ILE A 60 -6.83 -5.57 -18.11
C ILE A 60 -8.19 -5.79 -17.47
N HIS A 61 -8.16 -6.43 -16.31
CA HIS A 61 -9.32 -6.58 -15.43
C HIS A 61 -9.43 -5.37 -14.49
N TYR A 62 -10.62 -4.77 -14.35
CA TYR A 62 -10.80 -3.49 -13.67
C TYR A 62 -11.56 -3.55 -12.34
N TYR A 63 -11.93 -4.73 -11.86
CA TYR A 63 -12.63 -4.88 -10.57
C TYR A 63 -13.87 -3.96 -10.46
N ASP A 64 -14.78 -4.12 -11.42
CA ASP A 64 -15.98 -3.27 -11.49
C ASP A 64 -16.99 -3.56 -10.37
N ASP A 65 -16.90 -4.73 -9.74
CA ASP A 65 -17.68 -5.11 -8.56
C ASP A 65 -16.84 -4.92 -7.28
N MET A 66 -17.38 -4.13 -6.34
CA MET A 66 -16.76 -3.92 -5.02
C MET A 66 -16.50 -5.22 -4.27
N ARG A 67 -17.40 -6.21 -4.39
CA ARG A 67 -17.21 -7.54 -3.77
C ARG A 67 -15.97 -8.26 -4.29
N GLU A 68 -15.62 -8.03 -5.56
CA GLU A 68 -14.43 -8.61 -6.14
C GLU A 68 -13.16 -7.92 -5.60
N ALA A 69 -13.17 -6.59 -5.51
CA ALA A 69 -12.11 -5.84 -4.88
C ALA A 69 -11.92 -6.23 -3.41
N ASP A 70 -13.02 -6.44 -2.67
CA ASP A 70 -12.98 -6.89 -1.29
C ASP A 70 -12.38 -8.31 -1.15
N ARG A 71 -12.75 -9.24 -2.06
CA ARG A 71 -12.11 -10.57 -2.10
C ARG A 71 -10.62 -10.49 -2.39
N PHE A 72 -10.21 -9.63 -3.32
CA PHE A 72 -8.80 -9.38 -3.61
C PHE A 72 -8.06 -8.87 -2.38
N ASN A 73 -8.63 -7.88 -1.69
CA ASN A 73 -8.10 -7.28 -0.47
C ASN A 73 -7.97 -8.31 0.66
N ALA A 74 -9.03 -9.04 0.95
CA ALA A 74 -9.06 -10.08 1.98
C ALA A 74 -8.01 -11.18 1.72
N ASN A 75 -7.84 -11.57 0.45
CA ASN A 75 -6.85 -12.57 0.06
C ASN A 75 -5.41 -12.06 0.25
N ALA A 76 -5.14 -10.81 -0.09
CA ALA A 76 -3.84 -10.17 0.11
C ALA A 76 -3.46 -10.12 1.60
N VAL A 77 -4.38 -9.64 2.43
CA VAL A 77 -4.22 -9.56 3.88
C VAL A 77 -4.01 -10.95 4.49
N ARG A 78 -4.84 -11.94 4.15
CA ARG A 78 -4.70 -13.32 4.63
C ARG A 78 -3.33 -13.91 4.32
N LYS A 79 -2.83 -13.73 3.10
CA LYS A 79 -1.48 -14.20 2.70
C LYS A 79 -0.36 -13.51 3.47
N ALA A 80 -0.52 -12.24 3.77
CA ALA A 80 0.49 -11.46 4.49
C ALA A 80 0.52 -11.79 5.98
N ARG A 81 -0.62 -12.12 6.59
CA ARG A 81 -0.71 -12.50 8.02
C ARG A 81 0.16 -13.72 8.33
N ALA A 82 0.28 -14.67 7.39
CA ALA A 82 1.13 -15.84 7.52
C ALA A 82 2.65 -15.54 7.42
N ARG A 83 3.04 -14.29 7.16
CA ARG A 83 4.43 -13.89 6.91
C ARG A 83 4.91 -12.87 7.93
N GLY A 84 6.21 -12.90 8.25
CA GLY A 84 6.82 -11.89 9.13
C GLY A 84 6.79 -10.48 8.51
N PHE A 85 6.69 -9.45 9.36
CA PHE A 85 6.64 -8.06 8.90
C PHE A 85 7.86 -7.66 8.07
N SER A 86 9.08 -8.04 8.49
CA SER A 86 10.32 -7.76 7.74
C SER A 86 10.31 -8.35 6.33
N ALA A 87 9.69 -9.53 6.12
CA ALA A 87 9.54 -10.11 4.80
C ALA A 87 8.59 -9.29 3.92
N LEU A 88 7.50 -8.77 4.50
CA LEU A 88 6.57 -7.89 3.81
C LEU A 88 7.21 -6.54 3.42
N VAL A 89 8.02 -5.95 4.30
CA VAL A 89 8.80 -4.73 4.00
C VAL A 89 9.74 -4.93 2.82
N ARG A 90 10.47 -6.06 2.79
CA ARG A 90 11.34 -6.39 1.64
C ARG A 90 10.54 -6.60 0.36
N GLU A 91 9.38 -7.21 0.44
CA GLU A 91 8.49 -7.36 -0.71
C GLU A 91 7.96 -6.01 -1.20
N ALA A 92 7.55 -5.13 -0.30
CA ALA A 92 7.11 -3.78 -0.62
C ALA A 92 8.16 -2.99 -1.44
N ALA A 93 9.43 -3.08 -1.02
CA ALA A 93 10.53 -2.46 -1.76
C ALA A 93 10.69 -3.08 -3.17
N ARG A 94 10.69 -4.42 -3.27
CA ARG A 94 10.82 -5.12 -4.56
C ARG A 94 9.66 -4.85 -5.52
N VAL A 95 8.43 -4.79 -5.01
CA VAL A 95 7.25 -4.50 -5.83
C VAL A 95 7.32 -3.08 -6.38
N ARG A 96 7.69 -2.09 -5.56
CA ARG A 96 7.89 -0.71 -6.01
C ARG A 96 8.96 -0.59 -7.09
N GLN A 97 10.08 -1.24 -6.92
CA GLN A 97 11.14 -1.24 -7.93
C GLN A 97 10.68 -1.86 -9.26
N ARG A 98 9.91 -2.97 -9.19
CA ARG A 98 9.34 -3.59 -10.38
C ARG A 98 8.33 -2.69 -11.08
N LEU A 99 7.47 -2.02 -10.34
CA LEU A 99 6.51 -1.05 -10.86
C LEU A 99 7.23 0.07 -11.61
N ILE A 100 8.23 0.70 -10.99
CA ILE A 100 9.01 1.78 -11.60
C ILE A 100 9.72 1.30 -12.85
N LYS A 101 10.34 0.12 -12.80
CA LYS A 101 11.01 -0.48 -13.97
C LYS A 101 10.04 -0.77 -15.11
N SER A 102 8.84 -1.26 -14.80
CA SER A 102 7.80 -1.52 -15.80
C SER A 102 7.30 -0.21 -16.43
N LEU A 103 7.07 0.82 -15.62
CA LEU A 103 6.65 2.13 -16.10
C LEU A 103 7.69 2.79 -17.02
N ARG A 104 8.96 2.76 -16.64
CA ARG A 104 10.07 3.34 -17.44
C ARG A 104 10.26 2.69 -18.80
N ARG A 105 9.76 1.47 -18.97
CA ARG A 105 9.83 0.74 -20.25
C ARG A 105 8.69 1.05 -21.21
N LEU A 106 7.63 1.71 -20.73
CA LEU A 106 6.52 2.09 -21.57
C LEU A 106 6.87 3.32 -22.41
N PRO A 107 6.54 3.33 -23.69
CA PRO A 107 6.62 4.54 -24.49
C PRO A 107 5.58 5.56 -23.97
N PRO A 108 5.89 6.87 -23.98
CA PRO A 108 4.97 7.90 -23.46
C PRO A 108 3.55 7.81 -24.02
N ARG A 109 3.39 7.49 -25.29
CA ARG A 109 2.08 7.29 -25.95
C ARG A 109 1.21 6.20 -25.29
N ALA A 110 1.81 5.17 -24.72
CA ALA A 110 1.06 4.09 -24.07
C ALA A 110 0.44 4.52 -22.73
N LEU A 111 0.87 5.63 -22.15
CA LEU A 111 0.32 6.16 -20.90
C LEU A 111 -1.08 6.76 -21.09
N GLN A 112 -1.39 7.23 -22.30
CA GLN A 112 -2.64 7.90 -22.65
C GLN A 112 -3.36 7.18 -23.81
N ASP A 113 -3.07 5.90 -24.06
CA ASP A 113 -3.64 5.14 -25.16
C ASP A 113 -5.18 5.11 -25.05
N PRO A 114 -5.90 5.72 -26.01
CA PRO A 114 -7.35 5.82 -25.97
C PRO A 114 -8.06 4.50 -26.26
N THR A 115 -7.34 3.49 -26.71
CA THR A 115 -7.91 2.15 -26.99
C THR A 115 -8.12 1.34 -25.72
N HIS A 116 -7.53 1.76 -24.59
CA HIS A 116 -7.77 1.15 -23.30
C HIS A 116 -9.03 1.73 -22.66
N ARG A 117 -9.83 0.90 -21.98
CA ARG A 117 -11.02 1.35 -21.24
C ARG A 117 -10.69 2.52 -20.29
N PHE A 118 -9.55 2.46 -19.62
CA PHE A 118 -8.99 3.55 -18.84
C PHE A 118 -7.50 3.69 -19.14
N PRO A 119 -7.00 4.88 -19.47
CA PRO A 119 -5.58 5.09 -19.73
C PRO A 119 -4.74 4.87 -18.47
N VAL A 120 -3.47 4.52 -18.65
CA VAL A 120 -2.54 4.25 -17.53
C VAL A 120 -2.47 5.41 -16.55
N VAL A 121 -2.47 6.66 -17.05
CA VAL A 121 -2.42 7.88 -16.22
C VAL A 121 -3.62 8.03 -15.29
N ALA A 122 -4.77 7.43 -15.61
CA ALA A 122 -5.96 7.52 -14.79
C ALA A 122 -5.95 6.56 -13.60
N TRP A 123 -5.48 5.31 -13.78
CA TRP A 123 -5.56 4.31 -12.72
C TRP A 123 -4.24 4.10 -11.95
N LEU A 124 -3.08 4.35 -12.58
CA LEU A 124 -1.80 4.06 -11.94
C LEU A 124 -1.55 4.85 -10.63
N PRO A 125 -1.87 6.16 -10.56
CA PRO A 125 -1.73 6.90 -9.31
C PRO A 125 -2.56 6.30 -8.16
N GLU A 126 -3.81 5.92 -8.46
CA GLU A 126 -4.76 5.35 -7.50
C GLU A 126 -4.37 3.95 -7.02
N PHE A 127 -3.60 3.21 -7.80
CA PHE A 127 -3.10 1.89 -7.43
C PHE A 127 -1.74 1.92 -6.73
N ALA A 128 -1.09 3.08 -6.71
CA ALA A 128 0.25 3.21 -6.17
C ALA A 128 0.35 4.33 -5.14
N TRP A 129 0.80 5.52 -5.53
CA TRP A 129 1.24 6.52 -4.55
C TRP A 129 0.12 7.34 -3.92
N ILE A 130 -1.01 7.60 -4.60
CA ILE A 130 -2.15 8.30 -4.01
C ILE A 130 -2.80 7.42 -2.96
N HIS A 131 -3.08 6.17 -3.30
CA HIS A 131 -3.61 5.15 -2.40
C HIS A 131 -2.75 4.97 -1.15
N GLU A 132 -1.43 4.81 -1.35
CA GLU A 132 -0.49 4.67 -0.26
C GLU A 132 -0.46 5.90 0.66
N GLN A 133 -0.52 7.11 0.10
CA GLN A 133 -0.56 8.35 0.88
C GLN A 133 -1.85 8.49 1.69
N ALA A 134 -2.99 8.11 1.13
CA ALA A 134 -4.26 8.10 1.84
C ALA A 134 -4.19 7.20 3.09
N HIS A 135 -3.74 5.96 2.92
CA HIS A 135 -3.58 5.03 4.04
C HIS A 135 -2.51 5.47 5.05
N LEU A 136 -1.42 6.10 4.59
CA LEU A 136 -0.42 6.65 5.50
C LEU A 136 -1.00 7.77 6.38
N LYS A 137 -1.85 8.62 5.80
CA LYS A 137 -2.56 9.68 6.55
C LYS A 137 -3.46 9.08 7.64
N GLU A 138 -4.24 8.06 7.30
CA GLU A 138 -5.11 7.34 8.25
C GLU A 138 -4.31 6.68 9.38
N MET A 139 -3.25 5.96 9.06
CA MET A 139 -2.39 5.32 10.07
C MET A 139 -1.70 6.32 10.99
N ARG A 140 -1.28 7.47 10.46
CA ARG A 140 -0.70 8.55 11.28
C ARG A 140 -1.72 9.16 12.23
N ALA A 141 -2.93 9.41 11.77
CA ALA A 141 -4.02 9.92 12.59
C ALA A 141 -4.34 8.94 13.74
N TRP A 142 -4.52 7.67 13.41
CA TRP A 142 -4.72 6.61 14.40
C TRP A 142 -3.59 6.56 15.43
N TRP A 143 -2.33 6.55 14.99
CA TRP A 143 -1.18 6.49 15.90
C TRP A 143 -1.08 7.72 16.80
N SER A 144 -1.37 8.89 16.27
CA SER A 144 -1.36 10.14 17.06
C SER A 144 -2.44 10.16 18.14
N ALA A 145 -3.60 9.57 17.86
CA ALA A 145 -4.69 9.45 18.82
C ALA A 145 -4.38 8.47 19.97
N GLN A 146 -3.48 7.50 19.75
CA GLN A 146 -3.13 6.49 20.76
C GLN A 146 -1.98 6.91 21.69
N LYS A 147 -1.25 7.97 21.35
CA LYS A 147 -0.20 8.46 22.26
C LYS A 147 -0.86 8.96 23.53
N PRO A 148 -0.53 8.38 24.71
CA PRO A 148 -0.94 8.98 25.97
C PRO A 148 -0.43 10.42 25.94
N VAL A 149 -1.30 11.38 26.29
CA VAL A 149 -0.89 12.76 26.52
C VAL A 149 0.12 12.69 27.68
N TRP A 150 1.41 12.70 27.34
CA TRP A 150 2.45 12.76 28.35
C TRP A 150 2.20 14.02 29.18
N LYS A 151 1.74 13.84 30.44
CA LYS A 151 1.62 14.94 31.42
C LYS A 151 2.98 15.08 32.09
N PRO A 152 3.72 16.16 31.84
CA PRO A 152 4.91 16.43 32.62
C PRO A 152 4.46 16.64 34.07
N GLY A 153 4.82 15.77 35.00
CA GLY A 153 4.53 15.97 36.41
C GLY A 153 4.19 14.74 37.27
N SER A 154 4.11 13.53 36.75
CA SER A 154 4.01 12.33 37.60
C SER A 154 5.42 11.82 38.01
N GLY A 155 6.21 12.69 38.59
CA GLY A 155 7.45 12.32 39.25
C GLY A 155 7.13 11.39 40.43
N VAL A 156 7.58 10.14 40.37
CA VAL A 156 7.65 9.22 41.50
C VAL A 156 8.48 9.91 42.58
N LYS A 157 7.82 10.32 43.66
CA LYS A 157 8.53 10.66 44.93
C LYS A 157 9.21 9.38 45.37
N ARG A 158 10.53 9.32 45.29
CA ARG A 158 11.34 8.34 46.03
C ARG A 158 11.24 8.71 47.51
N SER A 159 10.67 7.82 48.30
CA SER A 159 10.83 7.77 49.76
C SER A 159 12.11 7.06 50.10
#